data_ad5307625dfaddd8c0b6b227216ede86
#
_entry.id   ad5307625dfaddd8c0b6b227216ede86
#
_cell.length_a   1.000
_cell.length_b   1.000
_cell.length_c   1.000
_cell.angle_alpha   90.00
_cell.angle_beta   90.00
_cell.angle_gamma   90.00
#
_symmetry.space_group_name_H-M   'P 1'
#
loop_
_entity.id
_entity.type
_entity.pdbx_description
1 polymer ?
#
loop_
_entity_poly.entity_id
_entity_poly.type
_entity_poly.pdbx_seq_one_letter_code
_entity_poly.pdbx_strand_id
1 'polypeptide(L)'
;MGMIISREGDEDYFLKDETSDILYENTGVSRYFIRNIPKDIMDFHEPEDFLQSEWFDMEEDRGIVRRQRIYRRLMLSCGVYHTAGEDKDDDFGYIRNYRRNIENDFQSLFPCQLHVHSSSAFLVLEEDCSMGKVFPKTHAYYDLLLIVHDDLRKRVKSSRLSLDQHEGITLRLEEYLAIVQRLIKKNNALLPKKYQIENRRVEDSAMDVCNLAQTLGFAQVQQENIYIYPVAGKITGTYAEVTE
;
A
#
# COMPACT_ATOMS: atom_id res chain seq x y z
N MET A 1 -1.04 -8.77 -5.38
CA MET A 1 -0.12 -9.71 -4.74
C MET A 1 0.28 -10.77 -5.74
N GLY A 2 1.58 -11.06 -5.95
CA GLY A 2 2.02 -12.14 -6.84
C GLY A 2 1.98 -13.49 -6.12
N MET A 3 0.80 -13.97 -5.79
CA MET A 3 0.66 -15.31 -5.20
C MET A 3 0.86 -16.40 -6.25
N ILE A 4 0.46 -16.11 -7.48
CA ILE A 4 0.58 -17.01 -8.62
C ILE A 4 1.27 -16.24 -9.74
N ILE A 5 2.20 -16.88 -10.43
CA ILE A 5 2.90 -16.33 -11.59
C ILE A 5 2.53 -17.19 -12.79
N SER A 6 2.06 -16.58 -13.87
CA SER A 6 1.94 -17.26 -15.15
C SER A 6 3.33 -17.55 -15.71
N ARG A 7 3.60 -18.79 -16.06
CA ARG A 7 4.85 -19.23 -16.66
C ARG A 7 4.73 -19.44 -18.16
N GLU A 8 3.63 -19.99 -18.60
CA GLU A 8 3.32 -20.26 -20.00
C GLU A 8 1.84 -20.01 -20.25
N GLY A 9 1.51 -19.56 -21.45
CA GLY A 9 0.16 -19.28 -21.89
C GLY A 9 -0.20 -17.80 -21.83
N ASP A 10 -1.26 -17.44 -22.56
CA ASP A 10 -1.84 -16.10 -22.64
C ASP A 10 -3.25 -16.14 -22.07
N GLU A 11 -3.50 -15.36 -21.01
CA GLU A 11 -4.79 -15.32 -20.32
C GLU A 11 -5.92 -14.84 -21.23
N ASP A 12 -5.66 -13.86 -22.11
CA ASP A 12 -6.65 -13.36 -23.08
C ASP A 12 -7.00 -14.40 -24.15
N TYR A 13 -6.05 -15.26 -24.51
CA TYR A 13 -6.27 -16.35 -25.47
C TYR A 13 -7.03 -17.49 -24.79
N PHE A 14 -6.66 -17.88 -23.57
CA PHE A 14 -7.34 -18.91 -22.80
C PHE A 14 -8.83 -18.61 -22.60
N LEU A 15 -9.17 -17.34 -22.33
CA LEU A 15 -10.58 -16.94 -22.17
C LEU A 15 -11.41 -17.05 -23.48
N LYS A 16 -10.74 -17.16 -24.62
CA LYS A 16 -11.38 -17.26 -25.94
C LYS A 16 -11.37 -18.69 -26.53
N ASP A 17 -10.46 -19.52 -26.06
CA ASP A 17 -10.23 -20.86 -26.58
C ASP A 17 -10.08 -21.87 -25.41
N GLU A 18 -11.16 -22.65 -25.18
CA GLU A 18 -11.20 -23.65 -24.11
C GLU A 18 -10.21 -24.81 -24.30
N THR A 19 -9.52 -24.86 -25.45
CA THR A 19 -8.48 -25.89 -25.73
C THR A 19 -7.08 -25.44 -25.35
N SER A 20 -6.90 -24.18 -24.98
CA SER A 20 -5.63 -23.66 -24.51
C SER A 20 -5.42 -23.91 -23.02
N ASP A 21 -4.17 -24.05 -22.62
CA ASP A 21 -3.77 -24.23 -21.23
C ASP A 21 -2.90 -23.05 -20.76
N ILE A 22 -3.01 -22.73 -19.48
CA ILE A 22 -2.13 -21.77 -18.81
C ILE A 22 -1.39 -22.48 -17.67
N LEU A 23 -0.08 -22.37 -17.66
CA LEU A 23 0.74 -22.87 -16.56
C LEU A 23 0.96 -21.76 -15.53
N TYR A 24 0.46 -21.97 -14.33
CA TYR A 24 0.71 -21.12 -13.17
C TYR A 24 1.66 -21.75 -12.18
N GLU A 25 2.56 -20.98 -11.63
CA GLU A 25 3.44 -21.40 -10.52
C GLU A 25 3.05 -20.67 -9.24
N ASN A 26 2.93 -21.41 -8.15
CA ASN A 26 2.74 -20.87 -6.81
C ASN A 26 4.05 -20.28 -6.27
N THR A 27 4.01 -19.03 -5.85
CA THR A 27 5.14 -18.36 -5.20
C THR A 27 5.31 -18.79 -3.74
N GLY A 28 6.43 -18.45 -3.12
CA GLY A 28 6.63 -18.65 -1.67
C GLY A 28 5.56 -17.96 -0.84
N VAL A 29 5.07 -16.79 -1.32
CA VAL A 29 4.00 -16.02 -0.69
C VAL A 29 2.68 -16.82 -0.67
N SER A 30 2.28 -17.43 -1.79
CA SER A 30 1.06 -18.24 -1.82
C SER A 30 1.16 -19.48 -0.92
N ARG A 31 2.33 -20.13 -0.87
CA ARG A 31 2.55 -21.28 0.02
C ARG A 31 2.40 -20.91 1.49
N TYR A 32 2.93 -19.73 1.87
CA TYR A 32 2.76 -19.22 3.22
C TYR A 32 1.28 -18.98 3.55
N PHE A 33 0.55 -18.31 2.67
CA PHE A 33 -0.87 -18.05 2.86
C PHE A 33 -1.69 -19.32 2.95
N ILE A 34 -1.54 -20.25 1.99
CA ILE A 34 -2.29 -21.51 1.96
C ILE A 34 -2.08 -22.32 3.25
N ARG A 35 -0.85 -22.32 3.79
CA ARG A 35 -0.54 -23.05 5.02
C ARG A 35 -1.08 -22.40 6.29
N ASN A 36 -1.34 -21.11 6.27
CA ASN A 36 -1.68 -20.32 7.44
C ASN A 36 -3.07 -19.68 7.36
N ILE A 37 -3.87 -20.02 6.35
CA ILE A 37 -5.28 -19.59 6.27
C ILE A 37 -6.14 -20.60 7.03
N PRO A 38 -6.94 -20.14 8.01
CA PRO A 38 -7.76 -21.02 8.86
C PRO A 38 -9.02 -21.54 8.18
N LYS A 39 -9.54 -20.77 7.24
CA LYS A 39 -10.76 -21.11 6.50
C LYS A 39 -10.40 -21.80 5.20
N ASP A 40 -11.32 -22.61 4.69
CA ASP A 40 -11.17 -23.15 3.35
C ASP A 40 -11.07 -22.00 2.35
N ILE A 41 -10.09 -22.05 1.46
CA ILE A 41 -9.87 -21.02 0.45
C ILE A 41 -11.08 -20.88 -0.48
N MET A 42 -11.87 -21.93 -0.62
CA MET A 42 -13.10 -21.93 -1.42
C MET A 42 -14.25 -21.12 -0.78
N ASP A 43 -14.13 -20.77 0.50
CA ASP A 43 -15.10 -19.92 1.21
C ASP A 43 -14.84 -18.42 0.99
N PHE A 44 -13.75 -18.06 0.29
CA PHE A 44 -13.43 -16.67 -0.03
C PHE A 44 -14.05 -16.29 -1.38
N HIS A 45 -14.89 -15.27 -1.37
CA HIS A 45 -15.56 -14.76 -2.57
C HIS A 45 -14.96 -13.44 -3.06
N GLU A 46 -14.37 -12.66 -2.13
CA GLU A 46 -13.81 -11.34 -2.42
C GLU A 46 -12.39 -11.21 -1.82
N PRO A 47 -11.52 -10.34 -2.38
CA PRO A 47 -10.18 -10.09 -1.82
C PRO A 47 -10.20 -9.64 -0.36
N GLU A 48 -11.26 -8.95 0.05
CA GLU A 48 -11.52 -8.47 1.40
C GLU A 48 -11.71 -9.60 2.41
N ASP A 49 -12.22 -10.75 1.99
CA ASP A 49 -12.37 -11.92 2.84
C ASP A 49 -11.04 -12.41 3.39
N PHE A 50 -9.96 -12.24 2.63
CA PHE A 50 -8.61 -12.53 3.10
C PHE A 50 -8.14 -11.58 4.21
N LEU A 51 -8.56 -10.33 4.17
CA LEU A 51 -8.23 -9.33 5.19
C LEU A 51 -9.06 -9.54 6.47
N GLN A 52 -10.31 -9.96 6.28
CA GLN A 52 -11.28 -10.16 7.36
C GLN A 52 -11.26 -11.58 7.93
N SER A 53 -10.59 -12.55 7.28
CA SER A 53 -10.49 -13.92 7.78
C SER A 53 -9.56 -13.98 9.00
N GLU A 54 -9.98 -13.34 10.09
CA GLU A 54 -9.27 -13.38 11.35
C GLU A 54 -9.71 -14.62 12.14
N TRP A 55 -8.76 -15.22 12.84
CA TRP A 55 -8.95 -16.38 13.69
C TRP A 55 -9.61 -16.02 15.02
N PHE A 56 -10.78 -15.40 15.00
CA PHE A 56 -11.39 -14.87 16.22
C PHE A 56 -11.89 -15.94 17.19
N ASP A 57 -12.06 -17.17 16.74
CA ASP A 57 -12.69 -18.22 17.55
C ASP A 57 -11.71 -19.20 18.24
N MET A 58 -10.39 -19.02 18.05
CA MET A 58 -9.43 -19.90 18.70
C MET A 58 -8.84 -19.24 19.95
N GLU A 59 -9.43 -19.45 21.10
CA GLU A 59 -8.93 -18.98 22.38
C GLU A 59 -7.58 -19.57 22.81
N GLU A 60 -7.14 -20.66 22.19
CA GLU A 60 -6.03 -21.47 22.70
C GLU A 60 -4.63 -20.96 22.36
N ASP A 61 -4.42 -20.15 21.31
CA ASP A 61 -3.10 -19.62 21.01
C ASP A 61 -3.11 -18.19 20.45
N ARG A 62 -3.36 -17.25 21.34
CA ARG A 62 -3.36 -15.81 21.02
C ARG A 62 -2.04 -15.33 20.38
N GLY A 63 -0.93 -15.98 20.66
CA GLY A 63 0.38 -15.63 20.11
C GLY A 63 0.50 -15.95 18.63
N ILE A 64 0.08 -17.15 18.19
CA ILE A 64 0.10 -17.58 16.80
C ILE A 64 -0.88 -16.74 15.99
N VAL A 65 -2.10 -16.56 16.47
CA VAL A 65 -3.14 -15.75 15.80
C VAL A 65 -2.67 -14.32 15.57
N ARG A 66 -2.12 -13.66 16.59
CA ARG A 66 -1.54 -12.31 16.48
C ARG A 66 -0.44 -12.26 15.45
N ARG A 67 0.51 -13.20 15.48
CA ARG A 67 1.62 -13.26 14.53
C ARG A 67 1.10 -13.38 13.11
N GLN A 68 0.16 -14.28 12.82
CA GLN A 68 -0.41 -14.46 11.50
C GLN A 68 -1.15 -13.21 11.00
N ARG A 69 -1.93 -12.55 11.85
CA ARG A 69 -2.61 -11.30 11.53
C ARG A 69 -1.62 -10.19 11.16
N ILE A 70 -0.55 -10.02 11.95
CA ILE A 70 0.50 -9.03 11.69
C ILE A 70 1.21 -9.31 10.37
N TYR A 71 1.61 -10.56 10.13
CA TYR A 71 2.30 -10.94 8.89
C TYR A 71 1.42 -10.71 7.68
N ARG A 72 0.14 -11.03 7.77
CA ARG A 72 -0.83 -10.78 6.72
C ARG A 72 -0.95 -9.27 6.44
N ARG A 73 -1.10 -8.45 7.47
CA ARG A 73 -1.19 -6.99 7.31
C ARG A 73 0.07 -6.41 6.66
N LEU A 74 1.25 -6.80 7.10
CA LEU A 74 2.51 -6.36 6.50
C LEU A 74 2.67 -6.74 5.02
N MET A 75 2.11 -7.88 4.61
CA MET A 75 2.19 -8.34 3.21
C MET A 75 1.11 -7.73 2.31
N LEU A 76 -0.07 -7.44 2.84
CA LEU A 76 -1.24 -7.06 2.05
C LEU A 76 -1.50 -5.56 1.99
N SER A 77 -0.94 -4.79 2.93
CA SER A 77 -1.12 -3.35 2.99
C SER A 77 0.20 -2.60 2.80
N CYS A 78 0.12 -1.35 2.37
CA CYS A 78 1.30 -0.48 2.27
C CYS A 78 1.90 -0.11 3.61
N GLY A 79 1.23 -0.42 4.72
CA GLY A 79 1.73 -0.19 6.07
C GLY A 79 0.77 -0.65 7.14
N VAL A 80 1.32 -0.98 8.29
CA VAL A 80 0.59 -1.21 9.54
C VAL A 80 0.75 0.03 10.41
N TYR A 81 -0.35 0.54 10.93
CA TYR A 81 -0.38 1.81 11.66
C TYR A 81 -0.69 1.59 13.14
N HIS A 82 -0.07 2.41 13.98
CA HIS A 82 -0.46 2.51 15.39
C HIS A 82 -1.71 3.39 15.47
N THR A 83 -2.85 2.80 15.79
CA THR A 83 -4.14 3.50 15.94
C THR A 83 -4.59 3.45 17.39
N ALA A 84 -4.98 4.61 17.95
CA ALA A 84 -5.46 4.66 19.33
C ALA A 84 -6.82 3.95 19.45
N GLY A 85 -6.91 2.99 20.34
CA GLY A 85 -8.16 2.36 20.77
C GLY A 85 -8.68 1.22 19.90
N GLU A 86 -8.15 0.99 18.71
CA GLU A 86 -8.53 -0.13 17.84
C GLU A 86 -7.62 -1.35 18.00
N ASP A 87 -6.42 -1.15 18.53
CA ASP A 87 -5.44 -2.23 18.70
C ASP A 87 -5.58 -2.88 20.09
N LYS A 88 -6.70 -3.59 20.30
CA LYS A 88 -6.96 -4.30 21.55
C LYS A 88 -5.84 -5.27 21.95
N ASP A 89 -5.08 -5.74 20.97
CA ASP A 89 -4.03 -6.73 21.12
C ASP A 89 -2.62 -6.14 21.05
N ASP A 90 -2.47 -4.81 20.89
CA ASP A 90 -1.17 -4.14 20.73
C ASP A 90 -0.31 -4.78 19.64
N ASP A 91 -0.87 -4.93 18.43
CA ASP A 91 -0.18 -5.49 17.27
C ASP A 91 1.06 -4.68 16.90
N PHE A 92 0.98 -3.35 17.02
CA PHE A 92 2.10 -2.47 16.74
C PHE A 92 3.23 -2.61 17.75
N GLY A 93 2.90 -2.75 19.04
CA GLY A 93 3.88 -3.07 20.09
C GLY A 93 4.56 -4.41 19.84
N TYR A 94 3.81 -5.42 19.37
CA TYR A 94 4.39 -6.69 18.98
C TYR A 94 5.39 -6.52 17.82
N ILE A 95 5.05 -5.76 16.74
CA ILE A 95 5.97 -5.47 15.63
C ILE A 95 7.25 -4.82 16.15
N ARG A 96 7.16 -3.83 17.04
CA ARG A 96 8.33 -3.15 17.61
C ARG A 96 9.23 -4.08 18.40
N ASN A 97 8.64 -4.94 19.22
CA ASN A 97 9.38 -5.85 20.10
C ASN A 97 10.04 -7.01 19.34
N TYR A 98 9.38 -7.51 18.28
CA TYR A 98 9.82 -8.68 17.51
C TYR A 98 10.29 -8.33 16.10
N ARG A 99 10.64 -7.06 15.82
CA ARG A 99 11.00 -6.58 14.49
C ARG A 99 12.02 -7.44 13.78
N ARG A 100 13.08 -7.88 14.48
CA ARG A 100 14.15 -8.70 13.88
C ARG A 100 13.68 -10.09 13.49
N ASN A 101 12.84 -10.70 14.30
CA ASN A 101 12.28 -12.02 14.01
C ASN A 101 11.34 -11.94 12.80
N ILE A 102 10.46 -10.92 12.77
CA ILE A 102 9.55 -10.68 11.66
C ILE A 102 10.34 -10.41 10.36
N GLU A 103 11.37 -9.56 10.42
CA GLU A 103 12.23 -9.27 9.28
C GLU A 103 12.95 -10.53 8.75
N ASN A 104 13.56 -11.32 9.62
CA ASN A 104 14.22 -12.57 9.24
C ASN A 104 13.25 -13.57 8.60
N ASP A 105 12.04 -13.67 9.13
CA ASP A 105 11.03 -14.56 8.58
C ASP A 105 10.62 -14.11 7.17
N PHE A 106 10.43 -12.79 6.93
CA PHE A 106 10.16 -12.27 5.59
C PHE A 106 11.36 -12.43 4.65
N GLN A 107 12.58 -12.17 5.13
CA GLN A 107 13.80 -12.34 4.34
C GLN A 107 14.04 -13.80 3.91
N SER A 108 13.49 -14.77 4.64
CA SER A 108 13.50 -16.16 4.21
C SER A 108 12.60 -16.45 3.00
N LEU A 109 11.66 -15.55 2.68
CA LEU A 109 10.71 -15.69 1.59
C LEU A 109 11.09 -14.83 0.37
N PHE A 110 11.58 -13.60 0.60
CA PHE A 110 11.97 -12.67 -0.45
C PHE A 110 12.91 -11.58 0.09
N PRO A 111 13.74 -10.96 -0.77
CA PRO A 111 14.65 -9.89 -0.36
C PRO A 111 13.88 -8.65 0.07
N CYS A 112 13.87 -8.35 1.36
CA CYS A 112 13.16 -7.19 1.90
C CYS A 112 13.77 -6.69 3.20
N GLN A 113 13.37 -5.48 3.62
CA GLN A 113 13.67 -4.89 4.90
C GLN A 113 12.38 -4.45 5.59
N LEU A 114 12.29 -4.66 6.90
CA LEU A 114 11.17 -4.18 7.71
C LEU A 114 11.49 -2.81 8.30
N HIS A 115 10.84 -1.78 7.79
CA HIS A 115 10.93 -0.43 8.32
C HIS A 115 9.90 -0.24 9.44
N VAL A 116 10.36 0.06 10.65
CA VAL A 116 9.51 0.33 11.81
C VAL A 116 9.81 1.74 12.31
N HIS A 117 8.79 2.59 12.30
CA HIS A 117 8.81 3.97 12.78
C HIS A 117 7.98 4.12 14.06
N SER A 118 7.76 5.36 14.55
CA SER A 118 6.97 5.62 15.76
C SER A 118 5.51 5.17 15.63
N SER A 119 4.89 5.38 14.49
CA SER A 119 3.46 5.14 14.26
C SER A 119 3.15 4.32 13.00
N SER A 120 4.17 3.76 12.33
CA SER A 120 3.98 2.96 11.12
C SER A 120 5.06 1.89 10.96
N ALA A 121 4.69 0.76 10.36
CA ALA A 121 5.61 -0.28 9.95
C ALA A 121 5.25 -0.77 8.54
N PHE A 122 6.23 -1.03 7.69
CA PHE A 122 6.03 -1.50 6.31
C PHE A 122 7.25 -2.25 5.80
N LEU A 123 7.03 -3.09 4.79
CA LEU A 123 8.08 -3.82 4.10
C LEU A 123 8.58 -3.02 2.89
N VAL A 124 9.90 -2.96 2.73
CA VAL A 124 10.58 -2.41 1.56
C VAL A 124 11.27 -3.55 0.84
N LEU A 125 10.96 -3.75 -0.44
CA LEU A 125 11.61 -4.74 -1.28
C LEU A 125 12.96 -4.20 -1.76
N GLU A 126 13.95 -5.09 -1.92
CA GLU A 126 15.21 -4.75 -2.58
C GLU A 126 15.00 -4.54 -4.08
N GLU A 127 15.88 -3.77 -4.72
CA GLU A 127 15.70 -3.26 -6.10
C GLU A 127 15.42 -4.33 -7.15
N ASP A 128 16.00 -5.52 -7.01
CA ASP A 128 15.84 -6.62 -7.97
C ASP A 128 14.64 -7.53 -7.69
N CYS A 129 13.80 -7.19 -6.70
CA CYS A 129 12.65 -8.00 -6.35
C CYS A 129 11.43 -7.61 -7.16
N SER A 130 11.11 -8.39 -8.20
CA SER A 130 9.92 -8.19 -9.05
C SER A 130 8.64 -8.88 -8.55
N MET A 131 8.61 -9.31 -7.30
CA MET A 131 7.49 -10.08 -6.75
C MET A 131 6.29 -9.19 -6.42
N GLY A 132 5.15 -9.48 -7.04
CA GLY A 132 3.85 -8.90 -6.66
C GLY A 132 3.58 -7.49 -7.18
N LYS A 133 2.57 -6.87 -6.59
CA LYS A 133 2.23 -5.47 -6.86
C LYS A 133 3.10 -4.58 -5.98
N VAL A 134 4.16 -4.02 -6.53
CA VAL A 134 5.05 -3.09 -5.83
C VAL A 134 4.59 -1.63 -6.00
N PHE A 135 4.93 -0.79 -5.03
CA PHE A 135 4.80 0.66 -5.10
C PHE A 135 6.21 1.29 -5.08
N PRO A 136 6.49 2.31 -5.92
CA PRO A 136 5.65 2.84 -6.99
C PRO A 136 5.67 1.96 -8.25
N LYS A 137 4.61 2.06 -9.06
CA LYS A 137 4.61 1.54 -10.43
C LYS A 137 5.04 2.63 -11.40
N THR A 138 5.52 2.24 -12.58
CA THR A 138 5.84 3.15 -13.69
C THR A 138 4.55 3.75 -14.29
N HIS A 139 3.98 4.75 -13.61
CA HIS A 139 2.77 5.42 -14.05
C HIS A 139 2.66 6.81 -13.44
N ALA A 140 2.25 7.80 -14.21
CA ALA A 140 2.23 9.22 -13.84
C ALA A 140 1.50 9.52 -12.51
N TYR A 141 0.44 8.80 -12.18
CA TYR A 141 -0.29 9.02 -10.93
C TYR A 141 0.47 8.54 -9.70
N TYR A 142 1.35 7.53 -9.85
CA TYR A 142 2.25 7.12 -8.77
C TYR A 142 3.31 8.18 -8.51
N ASP A 143 3.86 8.77 -9.59
CA ASP A 143 4.81 9.89 -9.46
C ASP A 143 4.15 11.10 -8.82
N LEU A 144 2.94 11.46 -9.26
CA LEU A 144 2.16 12.55 -8.66
C LEU A 144 1.87 12.29 -7.19
N LEU A 145 1.52 11.07 -6.81
CA LEU A 145 1.27 10.71 -5.42
C LEU A 145 2.52 10.90 -4.56
N LEU A 146 3.69 10.48 -5.04
CA LEU A 146 4.97 10.72 -4.36
C LEU A 146 5.28 12.21 -4.18
N ILE A 147 4.96 13.03 -5.18
CA ILE A 147 5.11 14.49 -5.12
C ILE A 147 4.13 15.12 -4.14
N VAL A 148 2.91 14.62 -4.07
CA VAL A 148 1.91 15.04 -3.06
C VAL A 148 2.42 14.73 -1.66
N HIS A 149 2.96 13.53 -1.45
CA HIS A 149 3.57 13.17 -0.17
C HIS A 149 4.74 14.10 0.22
N ASP A 150 5.58 14.48 -0.73
CA ASP A 150 6.68 15.42 -0.48
C ASP A 150 6.17 16.84 -0.14
N ASP A 151 5.13 17.33 -0.84
CA ASP A 151 4.51 18.63 -0.53
C ASP A 151 3.89 18.64 0.87
N LEU A 152 3.13 17.59 1.22
CA LEU A 152 2.56 17.44 2.55
C LEU A 152 3.65 17.41 3.64
N ARG A 153 4.71 16.63 3.43
CA ARG A 153 5.87 16.59 4.32
C ARG A 153 6.54 17.95 4.49
N LYS A 154 6.70 18.72 3.40
CA LYS A 154 7.25 20.11 3.45
C LYS A 154 6.33 21.04 4.23
N ARG A 155 5.01 20.91 4.10
CA ARG A 155 4.04 21.71 4.86
C ARG A 155 4.07 21.38 6.36
N VAL A 156 4.21 20.12 6.73
CA VAL A 156 4.43 19.72 8.13
C VAL A 156 5.72 20.32 8.67
N LYS A 157 6.84 20.20 7.94
CA LYS A 157 8.12 20.77 8.35
C LYS A 157 8.09 22.30 8.50
N SER A 158 7.26 23.00 7.73
CA SER A 158 7.07 24.45 7.81
C SER A 158 5.95 24.87 8.77
N SER A 159 5.43 23.95 9.58
CA SER A 159 4.35 24.18 10.55
C SER A 159 3.04 24.71 9.93
N ARG A 160 2.84 24.46 8.63
CA ARG A 160 1.57 24.78 7.93
C ARG A 160 0.52 23.70 8.10
N LEU A 161 0.94 22.48 8.44
CA LEU A 161 0.09 21.36 8.80
C LEU A 161 0.61 20.78 10.10
N SER A 162 -0.33 20.35 10.96
CA SER A 162 -0.02 19.66 12.21
C SER A 162 -0.23 18.15 12.05
N LEU A 163 0.59 17.39 12.75
CA LEU A 163 0.39 15.96 12.91
C LEU A 163 -0.48 15.71 14.15
N ASP A 164 -1.29 14.67 14.09
CA ASP A 164 -1.95 14.13 15.27
C ASP A 164 -0.97 13.31 16.14
N GLN A 165 -1.48 12.72 17.22
CA GLN A 165 -0.68 11.89 18.14
C GLN A 165 -0.11 10.60 17.48
N HIS A 166 -0.63 10.21 16.32
CA HIS A 166 -0.20 9.05 15.55
C HIS A 166 0.58 9.42 14.28
N GLU A 167 1.06 10.66 14.20
CA GLU A 167 1.80 11.20 13.04
C GLU A 167 0.97 11.26 11.75
N GLY A 168 -0.38 11.17 11.84
CA GLY A 168 -1.29 11.35 10.72
C GLY A 168 -1.65 12.81 10.46
N ILE A 169 -2.21 13.11 9.30
CA ILE A 169 -2.68 14.42 8.91
C ILE A 169 -4.16 14.34 8.56
N THR A 170 -4.99 15.19 9.15
CA THR A 170 -6.39 15.38 8.74
C THR A 170 -6.53 16.69 7.98
N LEU A 171 -7.11 16.63 6.79
CA LEU A 171 -7.45 17.77 5.93
C LEU A 171 -8.90 17.71 5.50
N ARG A 172 -9.49 18.83 5.08
CA ARG A 172 -10.70 18.79 4.26
C ARG A 172 -10.38 18.18 2.90
N LEU A 173 -11.28 17.36 2.38
CA LEU A 173 -11.08 16.72 1.08
C LEU A 173 -10.85 17.75 -0.04
N GLU A 174 -11.60 18.85 -0.01
CA GLU A 174 -11.43 19.97 -0.96
C GLU A 174 -10.02 20.57 -0.89
N GLU A 175 -9.47 20.76 0.31
CA GLU A 175 -8.10 21.28 0.50
C GLU A 175 -7.06 20.32 -0.06
N TYR A 176 -7.21 19.02 0.20
CA TYR A 176 -6.33 18.00 -0.37
C TYR A 176 -6.38 18.00 -1.89
N LEU A 177 -7.58 18.00 -2.48
CA LEU A 177 -7.76 18.04 -3.94
C LEU A 177 -7.17 19.31 -4.55
N ALA A 178 -7.30 20.47 -3.89
CA ALA A 178 -6.69 21.71 -4.34
C ALA A 178 -5.14 21.65 -4.33
N ILE A 179 -4.55 20.97 -3.33
CA ILE A 179 -3.10 20.69 -3.29
C ILE A 179 -2.71 19.84 -4.51
N VAL A 180 -3.43 18.75 -4.77
CA VAL A 180 -3.14 17.84 -5.89
C VAL A 180 -3.27 18.58 -7.23
N GLN A 181 -4.35 19.33 -7.44
CA GLN A 181 -4.56 20.13 -8.67
C GLN A 181 -3.42 21.13 -8.91
N ARG A 182 -2.99 21.83 -7.86
CA ARG A 182 -1.86 22.76 -7.94
C ARG A 182 -0.57 22.04 -8.38
N LEU A 183 -0.31 20.84 -7.83
CA LEU A 183 0.87 20.05 -8.17
C LEU A 183 0.81 19.49 -9.59
N ILE A 184 -0.38 19.08 -10.06
CA ILE A 184 -0.60 18.68 -11.46
C ILE A 184 -0.28 19.85 -12.40
N LYS A 185 -0.84 21.04 -12.13
CA LYS A 185 -0.57 22.26 -12.94
C LYS A 185 0.91 22.61 -12.96
N LYS A 186 1.58 22.55 -11.80
CA LYS A 186 3.01 22.85 -11.68
C LYS A 186 3.89 21.90 -12.49
N ASN A 187 3.52 20.63 -12.53
CA ASN A 187 4.32 19.58 -13.18
C ASN A 187 3.75 19.16 -14.56
N ASN A 188 2.83 19.93 -15.14
CA ASN A 188 2.10 19.57 -16.35
C ASN A 188 3.01 19.16 -17.52
N ALA A 189 4.08 19.90 -17.75
CA ALA A 189 5.04 19.63 -18.83
C ALA A 189 5.78 18.29 -18.69
N LEU A 190 5.89 17.75 -17.47
CA LEU A 190 6.55 16.48 -17.17
C LEU A 190 5.60 15.29 -17.24
N LEU A 191 4.29 15.53 -17.34
CA LEU A 191 3.30 14.48 -17.45
C LEU A 191 3.21 13.94 -18.88
N PRO A 192 2.94 12.64 -19.07
CA PRO A 192 2.60 12.09 -20.37
C PRO A 192 1.41 12.83 -20.99
N LYS A 193 1.42 13.04 -22.31
CA LYS A 193 0.40 13.85 -23.04
C LYS A 193 -1.05 13.57 -22.63
N LYS A 194 -1.41 12.30 -22.42
CA LYS A 194 -2.78 11.90 -22.03
C LYS A 194 -3.22 12.40 -20.65
N TYR A 195 -2.28 12.80 -19.78
CA TYR A 195 -2.54 13.29 -18.43
C TYR A 195 -2.30 14.79 -18.28
N GLN A 196 -1.86 15.47 -19.34
CA GLN A 196 -1.70 16.92 -19.36
C GLN A 196 -3.07 17.61 -19.36
N ILE A 197 -3.12 18.81 -18.79
CA ILE A 197 -4.36 19.57 -18.59
C ILE A 197 -5.07 19.94 -19.88
N GLU A 198 -4.37 19.94 -21.02
CA GLU A 198 -4.91 20.14 -22.35
C GLU A 198 -5.77 18.97 -22.83
N ASN A 199 -5.53 17.77 -22.31
CA ASN A 199 -6.17 16.52 -22.73
C ASN A 199 -7.06 15.89 -21.65
N ARG A 200 -6.95 16.33 -20.40
CA ARG A 200 -7.71 15.80 -19.27
C ARG A 200 -7.99 16.88 -18.23
N ARG A 201 -9.20 16.91 -17.72
CA ARG A 201 -9.58 17.84 -16.65
C ARG A 201 -8.73 17.60 -15.41
N VAL A 202 -8.22 18.69 -14.82
CA VAL A 202 -7.34 18.61 -13.64
C VAL A 202 -8.08 18.06 -12.41
N GLU A 203 -9.37 18.32 -12.30
CA GLU A 203 -10.24 17.81 -11.24
C GLU A 203 -10.34 16.29 -11.28
N ASP A 204 -10.53 15.70 -12.47
CA ASP A 204 -10.63 14.25 -12.65
C ASP A 204 -9.30 13.58 -12.31
N SER A 205 -8.18 14.15 -12.77
CA SER A 205 -6.84 13.65 -12.43
C SER A 205 -6.54 13.75 -10.93
N ALA A 206 -6.99 14.82 -10.27
CA ALA A 206 -6.81 14.98 -8.82
C ALA A 206 -7.62 13.93 -8.04
N MET A 207 -8.83 13.64 -8.49
CA MET A 207 -9.67 12.60 -7.88
C MET A 207 -9.06 11.21 -8.09
N ASP A 208 -8.51 10.93 -9.29
CA ASP A 208 -7.81 9.65 -9.56
C ASP A 208 -6.60 9.46 -8.63
N VAL A 209 -5.80 10.51 -8.39
CA VAL A 209 -4.68 10.45 -7.43
C VAL A 209 -5.18 10.22 -6.01
N CYS A 210 -6.30 10.86 -5.62
CA CYS A 210 -6.93 10.64 -4.32
C CYS A 210 -7.41 9.18 -4.16
N ASN A 211 -8.09 8.65 -5.17
CA ASN A 211 -8.57 7.27 -5.18
C ASN A 211 -7.39 6.27 -5.14
N LEU A 212 -6.31 6.58 -5.85
CA LEU A 212 -5.08 5.77 -5.80
C LEU A 212 -4.49 5.76 -4.38
N ALA A 213 -4.44 6.92 -3.71
CA ALA A 213 -3.95 7.01 -2.32
C ALA A 213 -4.78 6.15 -1.37
N GLN A 214 -6.11 6.12 -1.53
CA GLN A 214 -7.02 5.27 -0.75
C GLN A 214 -6.81 3.79 -1.08
N THR A 215 -6.77 3.42 -2.35
CA THR A 215 -6.56 2.03 -2.81
C THR A 215 -5.25 1.45 -2.31
N LEU A 216 -4.22 2.29 -2.17
CA LEU A 216 -2.91 1.88 -1.65
C LEU A 216 -2.82 1.95 -0.12
N GLY A 217 -3.85 2.43 0.57
CA GLY A 217 -3.85 2.56 2.03
C GLY A 217 -2.95 3.68 2.57
N PHE A 218 -2.65 4.71 1.77
CA PHE A 218 -1.96 5.92 2.20
C PHE A 218 -2.90 6.98 2.76
N ALA A 219 -4.18 6.89 2.42
CA ALA A 219 -5.20 7.82 2.88
C ALA A 219 -6.55 7.13 3.03
N GLN A 220 -7.43 7.74 3.82
CA GLN A 220 -8.82 7.33 3.97
C GLN A 220 -9.72 8.56 3.93
N VAL A 221 -10.70 8.56 3.03
CA VAL A 221 -11.72 9.61 3.00
C VAL A 221 -12.84 9.24 3.97
N GLN A 222 -13.18 10.19 4.86
CA GLN A 222 -14.23 10.07 5.84
C GLN A 222 -15.12 11.32 5.75
N GLN A 223 -16.29 11.17 5.15
CA GLN A 223 -17.22 12.27 4.87
C GLN A 223 -16.55 13.40 4.06
N GLU A 224 -16.40 14.59 4.64
CA GLU A 224 -15.79 15.77 4.01
C GLU A 224 -14.26 15.87 4.26
N ASN A 225 -13.70 14.95 5.03
CA ASN A 225 -12.29 14.97 5.40
C ASN A 225 -11.54 13.82 4.75
N ILE A 226 -10.23 13.99 4.62
CA ILE A 226 -9.28 12.94 4.27
C ILE A 226 -8.25 12.81 5.39
N TYR A 227 -8.04 11.61 5.86
CA TYR A 227 -6.96 11.25 6.76
C TYR A 227 -5.79 10.67 5.98
N ILE A 228 -4.60 11.23 6.14
CA ILE A 228 -3.37 10.78 5.49
C ILE A 228 -2.55 10.03 6.52
N TYR A 229 -2.24 8.78 6.23
CA TYR A 229 -1.48 7.90 7.12
C TYR A 229 0.01 8.28 7.17
N PRO A 230 0.71 7.99 8.29
CA PRO A 230 2.11 8.38 8.53
C PRO A 230 3.09 7.91 7.46
N VAL A 231 2.85 6.78 6.84
CA VAL A 231 3.71 6.21 5.80
C VAL A 231 3.84 7.12 4.58
N ALA A 232 2.83 7.93 4.27
CA ALA A 232 2.90 8.93 3.21
C ALA A 232 4.06 9.92 3.41
N GLY A 233 4.38 10.28 4.66
CA GLY A 233 5.53 11.13 4.98
C GLY A 233 6.89 10.44 4.90
N LYS A 234 6.93 9.11 4.82
CA LYS A 234 8.16 8.31 4.74
C LYS A 234 8.51 7.93 3.28
N ILE A 235 7.51 7.83 2.42
CA ILE A 235 7.67 7.48 1.00
C ILE A 235 7.33 8.70 0.15
N THR A 236 8.35 9.43 -0.27
CA THR A 236 8.22 10.69 -1.03
C THR A 236 9.10 10.67 -2.27
N GLY A 237 8.77 11.46 -3.27
CA GLY A 237 9.55 11.63 -4.48
C GLY A 237 9.44 13.04 -5.06
N THR A 238 10.39 13.39 -5.90
CA THR A 238 10.39 14.62 -6.69
C THR A 238 10.86 14.30 -8.10
N TYR A 239 10.39 15.06 -9.10
CA TYR A 239 11.03 14.97 -10.42
C TYR A 239 12.48 15.48 -10.31
N ALA A 240 13.38 14.83 -11.02
CA ALA A 240 14.74 15.33 -11.16
C ALA A 240 14.68 16.74 -11.78
N GLU A 241 15.46 17.69 -11.24
CA GLU A 241 15.64 18.97 -11.90
C GLU A 241 16.34 18.71 -13.24
N VAL A 242 15.68 19.07 -14.33
CA VAL A 242 16.32 19.06 -15.65
C VAL A 242 17.35 20.19 -15.60
N THR A 243 18.60 19.86 -15.33
CA THR A 243 19.72 20.78 -15.59
C THR A 243 19.83 20.96 -17.10
N GLU A 244 19.43 22.15 -17.59
CA GLU A 244 19.71 22.60 -18.96
C GLU A 244 21.21 22.66 -19.25
#